data_2f245f2cae1d205c19eff55c0d6da511
#
_entry.id   2f245f2cae1d205c19eff55c0d6da511
#
_cell.length_a   1.000
_cell.length_b   1.000
_cell.length_c   1.000
_cell.angle_alpha   90.00
_cell.angle_beta   90.00
_cell.angle_gamma   90.00
#
_symmetry.space_group_name_H-M   'P 1'
#
loop_
_entity.id
_entity.type
_entity.pdbx_description
1 polymer ?
#
loop_
_entity_poly.entity_id
_entity_poly.type
_entity_poly.pdbx_seq_one_letter_code
_entity_poly.pdbx_strand_id
1 'polypeptide(L)'
;FRLLRDRAQSEIYIIGAGMSKLARLASNSLENQLRAVSVHLYMLDPDYLVNNKEYAKLLEDFFGIRDFAEYVKLSFKSLKAFCEDHNNNPKAKNRITLSTYTAPPTMSMVVIDPQTKNAEMVVEYFTYHCGEERPLFNIKKEKTTKMFDSLYTHAEYLFNASKEVII
;
A
#
# COMPACT_ATOMS: atom_id res chain seq x y z
N PHE A 1 2.11 -10.78 2.72
CA PHE A 1 0.87 -10.12 3.17
C PHE A 1 0.03 -11.01 4.08
N ARG A 2 -0.33 -12.23 3.65
CA ARG A 2 -1.23 -13.12 4.40
C ARG A 2 -0.76 -13.37 5.85
N LEU A 3 0.54 -13.64 6.06
CA LEU A 3 1.10 -13.91 7.39
C LEU A 3 1.04 -12.71 8.34
N LEU A 4 1.20 -11.49 7.84
CA LEU A 4 1.09 -10.27 8.65
C LEU A 4 -0.35 -9.97 9.02
N ARG A 5 -1.25 -10.07 8.07
CA ARG A 5 -2.68 -9.84 8.28
C ARG A 5 -3.24 -10.68 9.42
N ASP A 6 -2.88 -11.98 9.46
CA ASP A 6 -3.38 -12.90 10.48
C ASP A 6 -2.86 -12.58 11.90
N ARG A 7 -1.89 -11.66 12.02
CA ARG A 7 -1.31 -11.19 13.28
C ARG A 7 -1.79 -9.80 13.68
N ALA A 8 -2.33 -9.02 12.75
CA ALA A 8 -2.83 -7.68 13.04
C ALA A 8 -3.97 -7.72 14.05
N GLN A 9 -3.93 -6.85 15.04
CA GLN A 9 -4.92 -6.74 16.11
C GLN A 9 -5.82 -5.51 15.97
N SER A 10 -5.31 -4.42 15.39
CA SER A 10 -6.03 -3.16 15.27
C SER A 10 -5.95 -2.54 13.87
N GLU A 11 -4.75 -2.47 13.29
CA GLU A 11 -4.51 -1.66 12.10
C GLU A 11 -3.54 -2.31 11.13
N ILE A 12 -3.79 -2.11 9.83
CA ILE A 12 -2.87 -2.47 8.76
C ILE A 12 -2.70 -1.26 7.84
N TYR A 13 -1.46 -0.88 7.60
CA TYR A 13 -1.08 0.13 6.60
C TYR A 13 -0.41 -0.57 5.43
N ILE A 14 -0.86 -0.29 4.22
CA ILE A 14 -0.31 -0.84 2.98
C ILE A 14 0.09 0.30 2.07
N ILE A 15 1.36 0.38 1.76
CA ILE A 15 1.95 1.41 0.91
C ILE A 15 2.54 0.73 -0.33
N GLY A 16 2.24 1.24 -1.49
CA GLY A 16 2.80 0.71 -2.73
C GLY A 16 2.59 1.64 -3.92
N ALA A 17 3.37 1.46 -4.97
CA ALA A 17 3.25 2.26 -6.17
C ALA A 17 1.96 1.95 -6.95
N GLY A 18 1.83 0.76 -7.49
CA GLY A 18 0.70 0.36 -8.33
C GLY A 18 -0.31 -0.58 -7.68
N MET A 19 0.06 -1.27 -6.61
CA MET A 19 -0.79 -2.18 -5.82
C MET A 19 -1.61 -3.22 -6.61
N SER A 20 -1.22 -3.60 -7.82
CA SER A 20 -2.00 -4.49 -8.69
C SER A 20 -2.24 -5.88 -8.09
N LYS A 21 -1.27 -6.41 -7.34
CA LYS A 21 -1.45 -7.69 -6.63
C LYS A 21 -2.57 -7.59 -5.60
N LEU A 22 -2.63 -6.46 -4.86
CA LEU A 22 -3.69 -6.20 -3.91
C LEU A 22 -5.03 -5.96 -4.60
N ALA A 23 -5.07 -5.19 -5.69
CA ALA A 23 -6.27 -4.95 -6.48
C ALA A 23 -6.88 -6.25 -7.04
N ARG A 24 -6.04 -7.20 -7.47
CA ARG A 24 -6.48 -8.54 -7.89
C ARG A 24 -7.02 -9.38 -6.72
N LEU A 25 -6.43 -9.27 -5.54
CA LEU A 25 -6.90 -9.97 -4.35
C LEU A 25 -8.21 -9.37 -3.82
N ALA A 26 -8.37 -8.05 -3.93
CA ALA A 26 -9.59 -7.35 -3.54
C ALA A 26 -10.81 -7.88 -4.27
N SER A 27 -10.69 -8.18 -5.58
CA SER A 27 -11.79 -8.74 -6.38
C SER A 27 -12.18 -10.20 -6.02
N ASN A 28 -11.37 -10.92 -5.25
CA ASN A 28 -11.56 -12.37 -5.09
C ASN A 28 -11.76 -12.91 -3.67
N SER A 29 -11.39 -12.21 -2.60
CA SER A 29 -11.57 -12.74 -1.22
C SER A 29 -11.10 -11.85 -0.08
N LEU A 30 -10.63 -10.63 -0.36
CA LEU A 30 -10.03 -9.77 0.67
C LEU A 30 -11.05 -9.39 1.76
N GLU A 31 -12.32 -9.25 1.37
CA GLU A 31 -13.42 -8.87 2.24
C GLU A 31 -13.58 -9.78 3.48
N ASN A 32 -13.49 -11.10 3.27
CA ASN A 32 -13.58 -12.07 4.37
C ASN A 32 -12.37 -12.05 5.30
N GLN A 33 -11.28 -11.47 4.86
CA GLN A 33 -9.98 -11.56 5.51
C GLN A 33 -9.62 -10.32 6.31
N LEU A 34 -10.28 -9.18 6.05
CA LEU A 34 -10.00 -7.88 6.71
C LEU A 34 -11.07 -7.50 7.76
N ARG A 35 -11.95 -8.43 8.15
CA ARG A 35 -13.18 -8.16 8.91
C ARG A 35 -12.99 -7.59 10.32
N ALA A 36 -11.79 -7.59 10.86
CA ALA A 36 -11.58 -7.24 12.28
C ALA A 36 -10.62 -6.06 12.51
N VAL A 37 -9.92 -5.57 11.48
CA VAL A 37 -8.87 -4.56 11.62
C VAL A 37 -9.06 -3.42 10.63
N SER A 38 -8.77 -2.19 11.03
CA SER A 38 -8.77 -1.05 10.11
C SER A 38 -7.65 -1.18 9.09
N VAL A 39 -7.94 -0.85 7.83
CA VAL A 39 -6.96 -0.96 6.74
C VAL A 39 -6.81 0.38 6.05
N HIS A 40 -5.57 0.82 5.91
CA HIS A 40 -5.20 2.08 5.30
C HIS A 40 -4.32 1.81 4.07
N LEU A 41 -4.84 2.15 2.89
CA LEU A 41 -4.16 1.95 1.61
C LEU A 41 -3.58 3.26 1.11
N TYR A 42 -2.30 3.25 0.72
CA TYR A 42 -1.58 4.41 0.18
C TYR A 42 -0.92 4.03 -1.13
N MET A 43 -1.31 4.69 -2.23
CA MET A 43 -0.76 4.41 -3.56
C MET A 43 -0.41 5.68 -4.32
N LEU A 44 0.34 5.55 -5.41
CA LEU A 44 0.62 6.67 -6.29
C LEU A 44 -0.68 7.27 -6.85
N ASP A 45 -0.70 8.59 -6.93
CA ASP A 45 -1.82 9.33 -7.49
C ASP A 45 -1.89 9.14 -9.02
N PRO A 46 -2.93 8.48 -9.54
CA PRO A 46 -3.07 8.23 -10.97
C PRO A 46 -3.24 9.51 -11.79
N ASP A 47 -3.92 10.53 -11.26
CA ASP A 47 -4.13 11.79 -11.96
C ASP A 47 -2.83 12.59 -12.03
N TYR A 48 -2.01 12.53 -10.98
CA TYR A 48 -0.67 13.11 -11.01
C TYR A 48 0.20 12.48 -12.10
N LEU A 49 0.16 11.15 -12.25
CA LEU A 49 0.91 10.45 -13.30
C LEU A 49 0.44 10.81 -14.71
N VAL A 50 -0.86 10.89 -14.93
CA VAL A 50 -1.44 11.28 -16.24
C VAL A 50 -1.03 12.69 -16.62
N ASN A 51 -1.00 13.62 -15.65
CA ASN A 51 -0.65 15.02 -15.88
C ASN A 51 0.86 15.27 -15.95
N ASN A 52 1.70 14.34 -15.45
CA ASN A 52 3.16 14.43 -15.44
C ASN A 52 3.81 13.31 -16.26
N LYS A 53 3.68 13.40 -17.58
CA LYS A 53 4.11 12.35 -18.53
C LYS A 53 5.60 11.99 -18.41
N GLU A 54 6.47 12.95 -18.15
CA GLU A 54 7.90 12.71 -17.96
C GLU A 54 8.16 11.87 -16.72
N TYR A 55 7.49 12.18 -15.63
CA TYR A 55 7.57 11.39 -14.39
C TYR A 55 6.99 9.99 -14.57
N ALA A 56 5.83 9.87 -15.23
CA ALA A 56 5.24 8.57 -15.55
C ALA A 56 6.20 7.71 -16.41
N LYS A 57 6.86 8.33 -17.41
CA LYS A 57 7.85 7.65 -18.24
C LYS A 57 9.08 7.20 -17.47
N LEU A 58 9.57 8.03 -16.56
CA LEU A 58 10.68 7.66 -15.66
C LEU A 58 10.33 6.44 -14.81
N LEU A 59 9.12 6.38 -14.27
CA LEU A 59 8.65 5.23 -13.49
C LEU A 59 8.42 3.99 -14.36
N GLU A 60 7.94 4.17 -15.59
CA GLU A 60 7.81 3.08 -16.57
C GLU A 60 9.18 2.44 -16.85
N ASP A 61 10.20 3.25 -17.09
CA ASP A 61 11.56 2.79 -17.32
C ASP A 61 12.15 2.17 -16.04
N PHE A 62 11.88 2.76 -14.86
CA PHE A 62 12.38 2.26 -13.59
C PHE A 62 11.78 0.89 -13.22
N PHE A 63 10.48 0.72 -13.36
CA PHE A 63 9.79 -0.53 -13.03
C PHE A 63 9.81 -1.56 -14.15
N GLY A 64 10.15 -1.16 -15.39
CA GLY A 64 10.05 -2.02 -16.56
C GLY A 64 8.59 -2.37 -16.93
N ILE A 65 7.62 -1.54 -16.54
CA ILE A 65 6.20 -1.75 -16.79
C ILE A 65 5.73 -0.75 -17.83
N ARG A 66 5.37 -1.23 -19.03
CA ARG A 66 4.81 -0.39 -20.09
C ARG A 66 3.49 0.23 -19.65
N ASP A 67 3.27 1.48 -20.05
CA ASP A 67 2.06 2.25 -19.72
C ASP A 67 1.78 2.30 -18.21
N PHE A 68 2.84 2.60 -17.42
CA PHE A 68 2.80 2.56 -15.95
C PHE A 68 1.67 3.42 -15.36
N ALA A 69 1.39 4.59 -15.96
CA ALA A 69 0.30 5.46 -15.52
C ALA A 69 -1.08 4.76 -15.65
N GLU A 70 -1.34 4.09 -16.77
CA GLU A 70 -2.59 3.34 -16.97
C GLU A 70 -2.68 2.12 -16.03
N TYR A 71 -1.55 1.43 -15.82
CA TYR A 71 -1.46 0.34 -14.85
C TYR A 71 -1.83 0.79 -13.43
N VAL A 72 -1.34 1.95 -12.96
CA VAL A 72 -1.68 2.52 -11.66
C VAL A 72 -3.16 2.93 -11.62
N LYS A 73 -3.66 3.55 -12.68
CA LYS A 73 -5.06 3.98 -12.81
C LYS A 73 -6.06 2.82 -12.76
N LEU A 74 -5.77 1.71 -13.42
CA LEU A 74 -6.62 0.51 -13.38
C LEU A 74 -6.63 -0.10 -11.97
N SER A 75 -5.47 -0.17 -11.32
CA SER A 75 -5.37 -0.66 -9.94
C SER A 75 -6.15 0.25 -8.96
N PHE A 76 -6.04 1.58 -9.14
CA PHE A 76 -6.78 2.56 -8.36
C PHE A 76 -8.29 2.38 -8.47
N LYS A 77 -8.82 2.25 -9.71
CA LYS A 77 -10.25 2.01 -9.93
C LYS A 77 -10.74 0.76 -9.21
N SER A 78 -9.98 -0.33 -9.31
CA SER A 78 -10.34 -1.60 -8.66
C SER A 78 -10.32 -1.50 -7.14
N LEU A 79 -9.31 -0.83 -6.56
CA LEU A 79 -9.21 -0.63 -5.13
C LEU A 79 -10.29 0.33 -4.60
N LYS A 80 -10.59 1.40 -5.34
CA LYS A 80 -11.65 2.34 -4.98
C LYS A 80 -13.00 1.64 -4.91
N ALA A 81 -13.37 0.90 -5.96
CA ALA A 81 -14.61 0.13 -5.97
C ALA A 81 -14.68 -0.88 -4.81
N PHE A 82 -13.58 -1.58 -4.54
CA PHE A 82 -13.50 -2.49 -3.40
C PHE A 82 -13.72 -1.77 -2.05
N CYS A 83 -13.12 -0.60 -1.85
CA CYS A 83 -13.29 0.18 -0.61
C CYS A 83 -14.74 0.66 -0.47
N GLU A 84 -15.36 1.13 -1.58
CA GLU A 84 -16.77 1.54 -1.61
C GLU A 84 -17.69 0.38 -1.25
N ASP A 85 -17.54 -0.77 -1.88
CA ASP A 85 -18.34 -1.98 -1.62
C ASP A 85 -18.19 -2.44 -0.16
N HIS A 86 -16.94 -2.47 0.33
CA HIS A 86 -16.67 -2.87 1.72
C HIS A 86 -17.28 -1.90 2.72
N ASN A 87 -17.05 -0.59 2.55
CA ASN A 87 -17.50 0.42 3.51
C ASN A 87 -19.03 0.58 3.54
N ASN A 88 -19.71 0.26 2.43
CA ASN A 88 -21.17 0.24 2.32
C ASN A 88 -21.80 -1.08 2.82
N ASN A 89 -21.00 -2.10 3.10
CA ASN A 89 -21.50 -3.36 3.60
C ASN A 89 -21.89 -3.23 5.10
N PRO A 90 -23.17 -3.41 5.47
CA PRO A 90 -23.61 -3.27 6.87
C PRO A 90 -23.02 -4.34 7.81
N LYS A 91 -22.41 -5.39 7.26
CA LYS A 91 -21.72 -6.44 8.03
C LYS A 91 -20.23 -6.14 8.24
N ALA A 92 -19.69 -5.13 7.59
CA ALA A 92 -18.30 -4.71 7.80
C ALA A 92 -18.14 -4.13 9.21
N LYS A 93 -17.15 -4.62 9.94
CA LYS A 93 -16.86 -4.21 11.32
C LYS A 93 -15.77 -3.14 11.40
N ASN A 94 -15.15 -2.83 10.29
CA ASN A 94 -14.03 -1.91 10.15
C ASN A 94 -14.19 -1.08 8.88
N ARG A 95 -13.39 -0.03 8.78
CA ARG A 95 -13.32 0.82 7.58
C ARG A 95 -12.02 0.57 6.82
N ILE A 96 -12.10 0.63 5.50
CA ILE A 96 -10.94 0.67 4.62
C ILE A 96 -10.83 2.08 4.05
N THR A 97 -9.67 2.72 4.23
CA THR A 97 -9.38 4.02 3.61
C THR A 97 -8.43 3.84 2.43
N LEU A 98 -8.59 4.68 1.42
CA LEU A 98 -7.69 4.77 0.28
C LEU A 98 -7.17 6.20 0.20
N SER A 99 -5.85 6.34 0.13
CA SER A 99 -5.18 7.63 -0.02
C SER A 99 -4.19 7.59 -1.18
N THR A 100 -3.96 8.74 -1.81
CA THR A 100 -2.99 8.86 -2.89
C THR A 100 -1.86 9.81 -2.53
N TYR A 101 -0.64 9.52 -3.02
CA TYR A 101 0.56 10.34 -2.83
C TYR A 101 1.30 10.57 -4.15
N THR A 102 2.10 11.64 -4.21
CA THR A 102 2.85 12.05 -5.42
C THR A 102 4.37 11.88 -5.29
N ALA A 103 4.85 11.54 -4.09
CA ALA A 103 6.27 11.34 -3.85
C ALA A 103 6.82 10.14 -4.67
N PRO A 104 8.11 10.16 -5.07
CA PRO A 104 8.71 9.02 -5.75
C PRO A 104 8.66 7.76 -4.88
N PRO A 105 8.13 6.64 -5.41
CA PRO A 105 8.08 5.39 -4.65
C PRO A 105 9.47 4.76 -4.60
N THR A 106 9.98 4.54 -3.41
CA THR A 106 11.26 3.87 -3.16
C THR A 106 11.10 2.43 -2.68
N MET A 107 9.94 2.14 -2.09
CA MET A 107 9.63 0.85 -1.52
C MET A 107 8.11 0.64 -1.42
N SER A 108 7.70 -0.60 -1.27
CA SER A 108 6.38 -0.92 -0.75
C SER A 108 6.49 -1.42 0.69
N MET A 109 5.46 -1.16 1.47
CA MET A 109 5.43 -1.57 2.87
C MET A 109 4.06 -2.11 3.25
N VAL A 110 4.07 -3.11 4.12
CA VAL A 110 2.92 -3.51 4.91
C VAL A 110 3.31 -3.37 6.37
N VAL A 111 2.63 -2.53 7.12
CA VAL A 111 2.88 -2.28 8.54
C VAL A 111 1.65 -2.70 9.33
N ILE A 112 1.83 -3.47 10.40
CA ILE A 112 0.76 -3.86 11.30
C ILE A 112 1.00 -3.28 12.69
N ASP A 113 -0.08 -2.76 13.28
CA ASP A 113 -0.14 -2.29 14.67
C ASP A 113 1.04 -1.39 15.08
N PRO A 114 1.41 -0.34 14.32
CA PRO A 114 2.68 0.38 14.46
C PRO A 114 2.90 1.00 15.85
N GLN A 115 1.82 1.26 16.58
CA GLN A 115 1.87 1.87 17.91
C GLN A 115 2.09 0.84 19.04
N THR A 116 2.13 -0.44 18.70
CA THR A 116 2.31 -1.52 19.70
C THR A 116 3.77 -1.98 19.80
N LYS A 117 4.06 -2.71 20.88
CA LYS A 117 5.38 -3.36 21.04
C LYS A 117 5.58 -4.49 20.03
N ASN A 118 4.50 -5.12 19.60
CA ASN A 118 4.51 -6.26 18.67
C ASN A 118 4.39 -5.81 17.20
N ALA A 119 4.58 -4.52 16.93
CA ALA A 119 4.54 -4.00 15.58
C ALA A 119 5.51 -4.74 14.65
N GLU A 120 5.02 -5.06 13.48
CA GLU A 120 5.81 -5.70 12.42
C GLU A 120 5.63 -4.94 11.11
N MET A 121 6.66 -4.96 10.28
CA MET A 121 6.53 -4.50 8.89
C MET A 121 7.23 -5.46 7.94
N VAL A 122 6.68 -5.55 6.74
CA VAL A 122 7.36 -6.12 5.58
C VAL A 122 7.66 -4.98 4.62
N VAL A 123 8.92 -4.88 4.25
CA VAL A 123 9.41 -3.86 3.31
C VAL A 123 9.93 -4.55 2.08
N GLU A 124 9.48 -4.12 0.91
CA GLU A 124 9.95 -4.55 -0.39
C GLU A 124 10.62 -3.34 -1.07
N TYR A 125 11.92 -3.36 -1.24
CA TYR A 125 12.66 -2.29 -1.92
C TYR A 125 12.49 -2.38 -3.42
N PHE A 126 12.21 -1.25 -4.05
CA PHE A 126 12.21 -1.16 -5.50
C PHE A 126 13.63 -1.00 -6.02
N THR A 127 14.04 -1.90 -6.89
CA THR A 127 15.31 -1.85 -7.60
C THR A 127 15.07 -1.71 -9.10
N TYR A 128 16.01 -1.08 -9.79
CA TYR A 128 15.86 -0.82 -11.22
C TYR A 128 15.77 -2.13 -12.01
N HIS A 129 14.72 -2.27 -12.85
CA HIS A 129 14.47 -3.43 -13.71
C HIS A 129 14.50 -4.81 -13.02
N CYS A 130 14.21 -4.90 -11.71
CA CYS A 130 14.24 -6.17 -10.99
C CYS A 130 13.04 -7.10 -11.26
N GLY A 131 12.11 -6.69 -12.11
CA GLY A 131 10.91 -7.48 -12.41
C GLY A 131 10.06 -7.77 -11.16
N GLU A 132 9.73 -9.05 -10.95
CA GLU A 132 8.94 -9.50 -9.81
C GLU A 132 9.78 -9.88 -8.57
N GLU A 133 11.07 -10.13 -8.75
CA GLU A 133 11.99 -10.49 -7.67
C GLU A 133 12.59 -9.23 -7.03
N ARG A 134 12.12 -8.91 -5.83
CA ARG A 134 12.54 -7.72 -5.09
C ARG A 134 13.03 -8.11 -3.70
N PRO A 135 14.08 -7.43 -3.20
CA PRO A 135 14.53 -7.64 -1.82
C PRO A 135 13.39 -7.37 -0.85
N LEU A 136 13.08 -8.36 -0.02
CA LEU A 136 12.00 -8.30 0.95
C LEU A 136 12.55 -8.54 2.35
N PHE A 137 12.19 -7.65 3.27
CA PHE A 137 12.63 -7.69 4.66
C PHE A 137 11.44 -7.73 5.60
N ASN A 138 11.47 -8.65 6.56
CA ASN A 138 10.52 -8.67 7.67
C ASN A 138 11.19 -8.08 8.91
N ILE A 139 10.61 -6.99 9.43
CA ILE A 139 11.18 -6.19 10.51
C ILE A 139 10.19 -6.19 11.67
N LYS A 140 10.65 -6.68 12.83
CA LYS A 140 9.91 -6.68 14.08
C LYS A 140 10.41 -5.57 14.99
N LYS A 141 9.53 -4.72 15.48
CA LYS A 141 9.88 -3.56 16.33
C LYS A 141 10.65 -3.99 17.57
N GLU A 142 10.23 -5.05 18.24
CA GLU A 142 10.90 -5.56 19.45
C GLU A 142 12.38 -5.96 19.24
N LYS A 143 12.73 -6.42 18.02
CA LYS A 143 14.08 -6.90 17.69
C LYS A 143 14.97 -5.84 17.06
N THR A 144 14.38 -4.92 16.33
CA THR A 144 15.08 -3.95 15.48
C THR A 144 14.43 -2.56 15.58
N THR A 145 14.22 -2.05 16.80
CA THR A 145 13.50 -0.80 17.07
C THR A 145 13.96 0.37 16.22
N LYS A 146 15.26 0.66 16.18
CA LYS A 146 15.81 1.80 15.41
C LYS A 146 15.50 1.69 13.91
N MET A 147 15.63 0.50 13.34
CA MET A 147 15.35 0.27 11.92
C MET A 147 13.84 0.39 11.64
N PHE A 148 13.02 -0.18 12.53
CA PHE A 148 11.58 -0.06 12.44
C PHE A 148 11.14 1.40 12.48
N ASP A 149 11.59 2.16 13.49
CA ASP A 149 11.20 3.55 13.68
C ASP A 149 11.67 4.43 12.51
N SER A 150 12.87 4.21 11.98
CA SER A 150 13.36 4.95 10.80
C SER A 150 12.50 4.73 9.57
N LEU A 151 12.13 3.48 9.28
CA LEU A 151 11.28 3.14 8.14
C LEU A 151 9.83 3.59 8.36
N TYR A 152 9.34 3.51 9.59
CA TYR A 152 8.02 3.99 9.93
C TYR A 152 7.89 5.51 9.82
N THR A 153 8.93 6.26 10.22
CA THR A 153 9.00 7.71 9.98
C THR A 153 8.90 8.07 8.50
N HIS A 154 9.53 7.26 7.63
CA HIS A 154 9.37 7.44 6.18
C HIS A 154 7.92 7.20 5.74
N ALA A 155 7.26 6.16 6.28
CA ALA A 155 5.85 5.90 6.01
C ALA A 155 4.96 7.05 6.51
N GLU A 156 5.20 7.58 7.71
CA GLU A 156 4.45 8.72 8.27
C GLU A 156 4.58 9.97 7.38
N TYR A 157 5.76 10.20 6.79
CA TYR A 157 5.93 11.29 5.83
C TYR A 157 4.98 11.11 4.62
N LEU A 158 4.88 9.90 4.08
CA LEU A 158 3.96 9.61 2.98
C LEU A 158 2.50 9.75 3.42
N PHE A 159 2.14 9.32 4.63
CA PHE A 159 0.78 9.47 5.16
C PHE A 159 0.38 10.94 5.25
N ASN A 160 1.27 11.78 5.80
CA ASN A 160 1.02 13.22 5.96
C ASN A 160 0.97 13.98 4.62
N ALA A 161 1.68 13.49 3.60
CA ALA A 161 1.69 14.07 2.26
C ALA A 161 0.56 13.52 1.36
N SER A 162 -0.20 12.54 1.83
CA SER A 162 -1.26 11.88 1.06
C SER A 162 -2.58 12.63 1.13
N LYS A 163 -3.41 12.42 0.10
CA LYS A 163 -4.80 12.88 0.06
C LYS A 163 -5.73 11.68 0.19
N GLU A 164 -6.62 11.71 1.17
CA GLU A 164 -7.66 10.70 1.30
C GLU A 164 -8.64 10.81 0.12
N VAL A 165 -8.96 9.66 -0.46
CA VAL A 165 -9.96 9.55 -1.52
C VAL A 165 -11.33 9.45 -0.85
N ILE A 166 -12.25 10.33 -1.23
CA ILE A 166 -13.63 10.26 -0.74
C ILE A 166 -14.29 9.01 -1.31
N ILE A 167 -14.73 8.12 -0.43
CA ILE A 167 -15.34 6.82 -0.72
C ILE A 167 -16.69 6.74 -0.02
#